data_15c9508150073d88c7fd211a1c66d2d6
#
_entry.id   15c9508150073d88c7fd211a1c66d2d6
#
_cell.length_a   1.000
_cell.length_b   1.000
_cell.length_c   1.000
_cell.angle_alpha   90.00
_cell.angle_beta   90.00
_cell.angle_gamma   90.00
#
_symmetry.space_group_name_H-M   'P 1'
#
loop_
_entity.id
_entity.type
_entity.pdbx_description
1 polymer ?
#
loop_
_entity_poly.entity_id
_entity_poly.type
_entity_poly.pdbx_seq_one_letter_code
_entity_poly.pdbx_strand_id
1 'polypeptide(L)'
;MVDDIPIPIPAKPVRLMDRFRFFMRSLNMSYRTEKAYVHWVLRFIRFHNLKHPEFLGAAELEAFLSHLAVNLNSAINTQRTALNALMFFYNKFLEMDIQGVEPVRAKKHRRVPVVFSHDEATRVIQQLDQPFKLATQLMYGAGLRVNECLRLRVKDIDFSGNQIIIRAGKGGKDRRTILPESLIIDLRQQIIIVQKLHELDKEEGFGEVYMPHRLAQKYPQQARSITWQFLFPSSFRSKDPRSDVIRRHHLYDGTLQRKIKEALVAEKIYKHASCHTFRHSFATQLLSAGYDIRTVQELLGHSDVKTTEIYTHVLNKGGLGVRSPLDRF
;
A
#
# COMPACT_ATOMS: atom_id res chain seq x y z
N MET A 1 14.73 4.10 -3.05
CA MET A 1 14.19 5.49 -3.05
C MET A 1 12.97 5.51 -2.15
N VAL A 2 12.95 6.34 -1.13
CA VAL A 2 11.81 6.44 -0.21
C VAL A 2 10.75 7.30 -0.89
N ASP A 3 9.80 6.68 -1.56
CA ASP A 3 8.77 7.34 -2.38
C ASP A 3 7.74 8.20 -1.60
N ASP A 4 7.87 8.28 -0.27
CA ASP A 4 6.92 8.95 0.61
C ASP A 4 7.42 10.28 1.19
N ILE A 5 8.43 10.90 0.55
CA ILE A 5 8.98 12.16 1.04
C ILE A 5 8.39 13.31 0.25
N PRO A 6 7.62 14.18 0.91
CA PRO A 6 7.05 15.34 0.25
C PRO A 6 8.14 16.27 -0.28
N ILE A 7 8.03 16.67 -1.54
CA ILE A 7 8.90 17.70 -2.12
C ILE A 7 8.80 18.96 -1.24
N PRO A 8 9.91 19.61 -0.87
CA PRO A 8 9.87 20.87 -0.16
C PRO A 8 9.05 21.91 -0.94
N ILE A 9 8.24 22.67 -0.23
CA ILE A 9 7.44 23.76 -0.79
C ILE A 9 7.94 25.07 -0.15
N PRO A 10 8.13 26.14 -0.93
CA PRO A 10 8.43 27.45 -0.37
C PRO A 10 7.38 27.87 0.68
N ALA A 11 7.78 28.62 1.70
CA ALA A 11 6.87 29.10 2.76
C ALA A 11 5.72 29.97 2.17
N LYS A 12 6.02 30.71 1.08
CA LYS A 12 5.03 31.46 0.30
C LYS A 12 5.06 30.96 -1.15
N PRO A 13 4.27 29.94 -1.50
CA PRO A 13 4.30 29.36 -2.83
C PRO A 13 3.64 30.32 -3.85
N VAL A 14 4.38 30.67 -4.91
CA VAL A 14 3.91 31.51 -6.01
C VAL A 14 3.50 30.65 -7.21
N ARG A 15 4.28 29.61 -7.52
CA ARG A 15 4.01 28.75 -8.69
C ARG A 15 2.73 27.95 -8.48
N LEU A 16 1.92 27.81 -9.53
CA LEU A 16 0.64 27.10 -9.50
C LEU A 16 0.74 25.73 -8.85
N MET A 17 1.72 24.90 -9.24
CA MET A 17 1.87 23.55 -8.68
C MET A 17 2.32 23.55 -7.22
N ASP A 18 3.11 24.54 -6.79
CA ASP A 18 3.52 24.64 -5.37
C ASP A 18 2.33 25.11 -4.50
N ARG A 19 1.50 26.03 -5.02
CA ARG A 19 0.22 26.43 -4.39
C ARG A 19 -0.73 25.25 -4.29
N PHE A 20 -0.85 24.43 -5.35
CA PHE A 20 -1.69 23.24 -5.35
C PHE A 20 -1.21 22.18 -4.35
N ARG A 21 0.11 21.93 -4.28
CA ARG A 21 0.68 21.03 -3.24
C ARG A 21 0.41 21.57 -1.85
N PHE A 22 0.63 22.85 -1.61
CA PHE A 22 0.36 23.50 -0.33
C PHE A 22 -1.10 23.31 0.07
N PHE A 23 -2.03 23.56 -0.84
CA PHE A 23 -3.47 23.36 -0.63
C PHE A 23 -3.80 21.90 -0.27
N MET A 24 -3.29 20.92 -0.99
CA MET A 24 -3.52 19.51 -0.66
C MET A 24 -2.97 19.13 0.72
N ARG A 25 -1.82 19.70 1.10
CA ARG A 25 -1.21 19.46 2.43
C ARG A 25 -2.00 20.12 3.55
N SER A 26 -2.59 21.30 3.32
CA SER A 26 -3.49 21.94 4.31
C SER A 26 -4.74 21.10 4.58
N LEU A 27 -5.19 20.31 3.59
CA LEU A 27 -6.27 19.34 3.73
C LEU A 27 -5.81 17.97 4.30
N ASN A 28 -4.55 17.86 4.74
CA ASN A 28 -3.96 16.61 5.26
C ASN A 28 -4.04 15.43 4.26
N MET A 29 -4.00 15.70 2.96
CA MET A 29 -3.99 14.65 1.95
C MET A 29 -2.67 13.87 1.99
N SER A 30 -2.74 12.56 1.68
CA SER A 30 -1.53 11.75 1.64
C SER A 30 -0.58 12.22 0.52
N TYR A 31 0.72 12.15 0.76
CA TYR A 31 1.72 12.50 -0.25
C TYR A 31 1.56 11.69 -1.55
N ARG A 32 1.15 10.42 -1.44
CA ARG A 32 0.86 9.59 -2.60
C ARG A 32 -0.29 10.16 -3.44
N THR A 33 -1.31 10.70 -2.79
CA THR A 33 -2.42 11.39 -3.48
C THR A 33 -1.94 12.69 -4.12
N GLU A 34 -1.15 13.49 -3.39
CA GLU A 34 -0.51 14.71 -3.90
C GLU A 34 0.28 14.41 -5.18
N LYS A 35 1.16 13.40 -5.13
CA LYS A 35 1.99 12.98 -6.26
C LYS A 35 1.15 12.57 -7.47
N ALA A 36 0.11 11.78 -7.25
CA ALA A 36 -0.80 11.34 -8.29
C ALA A 36 -1.59 12.50 -8.92
N TYR A 37 -2.12 13.39 -8.08
CA TYR A 37 -2.93 14.51 -8.56
C TYR A 37 -2.08 15.53 -9.33
N VAL A 38 -0.92 15.89 -8.80
CA VAL A 38 0.05 16.75 -9.50
C VAL A 38 0.47 16.15 -10.84
N HIS A 39 0.72 14.83 -10.89
CA HIS A 39 1.06 14.14 -12.13
C HIS A 39 -0.03 14.31 -13.19
N TRP A 40 -1.30 14.11 -12.82
CA TRP A 40 -2.41 14.22 -13.78
C TRP A 40 -2.65 15.66 -14.22
N VAL A 41 -2.58 16.63 -13.30
CA VAL A 41 -2.71 18.05 -13.65
C VAL A 41 -1.59 18.51 -14.60
N LEU A 42 -0.34 18.11 -14.33
CA LEU A 42 0.78 18.41 -15.23
C LEU A 42 0.64 17.75 -16.60
N ARG A 43 0.14 16.51 -16.67
CA ARG A 43 -0.14 15.86 -17.97
C ARG A 43 -1.22 16.58 -18.75
N PHE A 44 -2.27 17.01 -18.08
CA PHE A 44 -3.36 17.80 -18.67
C PHE A 44 -2.85 19.15 -19.24
N ILE A 45 -2.08 19.90 -18.46
CA ILE A 45 -1.48 21.17 -18.88
C ILE A 45 -0.57 20.96 -20.11
N ARG A 46 0.25 19.91 -20.11
CA ARG A 46 1.13 19.59 -21.26
C ARG A 46 0.34 19.18 -22.50
N PHE A 47 -0.74 18.45 -22.34
CA PHE A 47 -1.62 18.06 -23.45
C PHE A 47 -2.22 19.28 -24.15
N HIS A 48 -2.50 20.35 -23.40
CA HIS A 48 -3.01 21.61 -23.93
C HIS A 48 -1.90 22.67 -24.14
N ASN A 49 -0.71 22.24 -24.56
CA ASN A 49 0.41 23.11 -24.96
C ASN A 49 0.78 24.15 -23.89
N LEU A 50 0.80 23.73 -22.60
CA LEU A 50 1.13 24.57 -21.45
C LEU A 50 0.18 25.77 -21.23
N LYS A 51 -1.01 25.75 -21.84
CA LYS A 51 -2.03 26.77 -21.58
C LYS A 51 -2.41 26.76 -20.09
N HIS A 52 -2.59 27.95 -19.51
CA HIS A 52 -2.93 28.05 -18.10
C HIS A 52 -4.31 27.43 -17.82
N PRO A 53 -4.48 26.59 -16.78
CA PRO A 53 -5.72 25.86 -16.52
C PRO A 53 -6.97 26.73 -16.34
N GLU A 54 -6.82 27.96 -15.89
CA GLU A 54 -7.95 28.91 -15.78
C GLU A 54 -8.61 29.22 -17.13
N PHE A 55 -7.91 29.00 -18.24
CA PHE A 55 -8.43 29.17 -19.60
C PHE A 55 -8.85 27.86 -20.27
N LEU A 56 -8.91 26.77 -19.49
CA LEU A 56 -9.31 25.45 -19.96
C LEU A 56 -10.58 25.05 -19.21
N GLY A 57 -11.56 24.52 -19.92
CA GLY A 57 -12.86 24.18 -19.35
C GLY A 57 -13.26 22.73 -19.54
N ALA A 58 -14.57 22.47 -19.56
CA ALA A 58 -15.15 21.14 -19.71
C ALA A 58 -14.74 20.47 -21.03
N ALA A 59 -14.75 21.21 -22.14
CA ALA A 59 -14.41 20.69 -23.46
C ALA A 59 -12.97 20.18 -23.53
N GLU A 60 -12.02 20.93 -22.97
CA GLU A 60 -10.62 20.53 -22.91
C GLU A 60 -10.40 19.31 -21.99
N LEU A 61 -11.17 19.24 -20.90
CA LEU A 61 -11.12 18.12 -19.96
C LEU A 61 -11.64 16.84 -20.62
N GLU A 62 -12.74 16.92 -21.36
CA GLU A 62 -13.27 15.80 -22.16
C GLU A 62 -12.31 15.37 -23.27
N ALA A 63 -11.70 16.32 -23.98
CA ALA A 63 -10.70 16.02 -25.00
C ALA A 63 -9.51 15.25 -24.43
N PHE A 64 -9.01 15.65 -23.25
CA PHE A 64 -7.92 14.94 -22.57
C PHE A 64 -8.33 13.54 -22.10
N LEU A 65 -9.52 13.39 -21.53
CA LEU A 65 -10.03 12.08 -21.08
C LEU A 65 -10.26 11.14 -22.27
N SER A 66 -10.79 11.67 -23.39
CA SER A 66 -10.95 10.94 -24.64
C SER A 66 -9.60 10.52 -25.22
N HIS A 67 -8.59 11.37 -25.17
CA HIS A 67 -7.22 11.02 -25.54
C HIS A 67 -6.66 9.87 -24.67
N LEU A 68 -6.88 9.89 -23.36
CA LEU A 68 -6.46 8.79 -22.48
C LEU A 68 -7.18 7.48 -22.83
N ALA A 69 -8.45 7.55 -23.18
CA ALA A 69 -9.27 6.37 -23.49
C ALA A 69 -8.93 5.80 -24.88
N VAL A 70 -8.98 6.64 -25.92
CA VAL A 70 -8.91 6.21 -27.32
C VAL A 70 -7.46 6.10 -27.81
N ASN A 71 -6.66 7.16 -27.65
CA ASN A 71 -5.31 7.18 -28.20
C ASN A 71 -4.31 6.38 -27.35
N LEU A 72 -4.45 6.43 -26.02
CA LEU A 72 -3.54 5.74 -25.12
C LEU A 72 -4.09 4.41 -24.58
N ASN A 73 -5.31 4.03 -24.95
CA ASN A 73 -5.99 2.81 -24.49
C ASN A 73 -5.81 2.57 -22.98
N SER A 74 -5.90 3.64 -22.19
CA SER A 74 -5.64 3.58 -20.76
C SER A 74 -6.72 2.83 -20.02
N ALA A 75 -6.34 2.06 -18.99
CA ALA A 75 -7.30 1.34 -18.15
C ALA A 75 -8.32 2.30 -17.49
N ILE A 76 -9.56 1.85 -17.32
CA ILE A 76 -10.67 2.63 -16.74
C ILE A 76 -10.30 3.25 -15.37
N ASN A 77 -9.59 2.52 -14.53
CA ASN A 77 -9.14 3.04 -13.23
C ASN A 77 -8.13 4.19 -13.38
N THR A 78 -7.31 4.16 -14.43
CA THR A 78 -6.36 5.23 -14.76
C THR A 78 -7.12 6.48 -15.19
N GLN A 79 -8.11 6.34 -16.07
CA GLN A 79 -8.97 7.44 -16.51
C GLN A 79 -9.75 8.06 -15.34
N ARG A 80 -10.30 7.23 -14.43
CA ARG A 80 -10.98 7.70 -13.21
C ARG A 80 -10.06 8.46 -12.27
N THR A 81 -8.82 8.01 -12.12
CA THR A 81 -7.84 8.72 -11.29
C THR A 81 -7.49 10.07 -11.90
N ALA A 82 -7.35 10.15 -13.21
CA ALA A 82 -7.13 11.41 -13.92
C ALA A 82 -8.33 12.36 -13.75
N LEU A 83 -9.54 11.88 -13.98
CA LEU A 83 -10.77 12.67 -13.78
C LEU A 83 -10.88 13.18 -12.34
N ASN A 84 -10.72 12.31 -11.33
CA ASN A 84 -10.80 12.71 -9.93
C ASN A 84 -9.75 13.79 -9.58
N ALA A 85 -8.53 13.67 -10.12
CA ALA A 85 -7.47 14.65 -9.89
C ALA A 85 -7.81 16.01 -10.50
N LEU A 86 -8.32 16.03 -11.73
CA LEU A 86 -8.70 17.24 -12.44
C LEU A 86 -9.95 17.89 -11.84
N MET A 87 -10.99 17.12 -11.51
CA MET A 87 -12.19 17.63 -10.81
C MET A 87 -11.83 18.21 -9.44
N PHE A 88 -10.93 17.55 -8.68
CA PHE A 88 -10.45 18.11 -7.43
C PHE A 88 -9.68 19.43 -7.65
N PHE A 89 -8.81 19.47 -8.66
CA PHE A 89 -8.03 20.65 -9.00
C PHE A 89 -8.92 21.83 -9.37
N TYR A 90 -9.92 21.63 -10.23
CA TYR A 90 -10.84 22.69 -10.64
C TYR A 90 -11.81 23.09 -9.52
N ASN A 91 -12.56 22.14 -8.99
CA ASN A 91 -13.67 22.45 -8.08
C ASN A 91 -13.21 22.85 -6.68
N LYS A 92 -12.05 22.35 -6.21
CA LYS A 92 -11.60 22.60 -4.83
C LYS A 92 -10.46 23.59 -4.74
N PHE A 93 -9.54 23.58 -5.71
CA PHE A 93 -8.36 24.45 -5.66
C PHE A 93 -8.52 25.73 -6.47
N LEU A 94 -9.07 25.65 -7.69
CA LEU A 94 -9.35 26.84 -8.51
C LEU A 94 -10.73 27.44 -8.21
N GLU A 95 -11.59 26.74 -7.45
CA GLU A 95 -12.96 27.13 -7.15
C GLU A 95 -13.81 27.40 -8.41
N MET A 96 -13.48 26.70 -9.50
CA MET A 96 -14.18 26.76 -10.79
C MET A 96 -15.13 25.56 -10.91
N ASP A 97 -16.42 25.81 -11.00
CA ASP A 97 -17.42 24.75 -11.21
C ASP A 97 -17.43 24.32 -12.68
N ILE A 98 -16.82 23.18 -12.97
CA ILE A 98 -16.86 22.57 -14.30
C ILE A 98 -18.06 21.65 -14.38
N GLN A 99 -19.14 22.15 -15.00
CA GLN A 99 -20.34 21.38 -15.29
C GLN A 99 -20.22 20.63 -16.62
N GLY A 100 -20.95 19.53 -16.76
CA GLY A 100 -21.08 18.79 -18.02
C GLY A 100 -20.04 17.70 -18.25
N VAL A 101 -18.99 17.62 -17.44
CA VAL A 101 -18.04 16.51 -17.56
C VAL A 101 -18.66 15.23 -16.96
N GLU A 102 -19.15 14.36 -17.81
CA GLU A 102 -19.67 13.08 -17.36
C GLU A 102 -18.53 12.16 -16.87
N PRO A 103 -18.71 11.53 -15.70
CA PRO A 103 -17.75 10.52 -15.25
C PRO A 103 -17.65 9.40 -16.28
N VAL A 104 -16.43 8.95 -16.57
CA VAL A 104 -16.18 7.82 -17.48
C VAL A 104 -17.17 6.69 -17.20
N ARG A 105 -18.17 6.54 -18.06
CA ARG A 105 -19.30 5.59 -17.88
C ARG A 105 -18.92 4.12 -18.05
N ALA A 106 -17.65 3.83 -18.34
CA ALA A 106 -17.23 2.45 -18.52
C ALA A 106 -17.56 1.61 -17.28
N LYS A 107 -18.43 0.60 -17.45
CA LYS A 107 -18.80 -0.33 -16.40
C LYS A 107 -17.53 -1.00 -15.87
N LYS A 108 -17.27 -0.84 -14.59
CA LYS A 108 -16.18 -1.52 -13.91
C LYS A 108 -16.53 -3.02 -13.87
N HIS A 109 -15.95 -3.81 -14.74
CA HIS A 109 -15.99 -5.25 -14.56
C HIS A 109 -15.27 -5.57 -13.24
N ARG A 110 -16.03 -6.10 -12.26
CA ARG A 110 -15.45 -6.62 -11.02
C ARG A 110 -14.62 -7.84 -11.40
N ARG A 111 -13.30 -7.68 -11.42
CA ARG A 111 -12.40 -8.83 -11.58
C ARG A 111 -12.41 -9.61 -10.26
N VAL A 112 -12.65 -10.90 -10.34
CA VAL A 112 -12.46 -11.79 -9.19
C VAL A 112 -10.99 -11.72 -8.78
N PRO A 113 -10.69 -11.50 -7.50
CA PRO A 113 -9.31 -11.46 -7.04
C PRO A 113 -8.60 -12.79 -7.31
N VAL A 114 -7.36 -12.71 -7.77
CA VAL A 114 -6.48 -13.88 -7.82
C VAL A 114 -6.14 -14.27 -6.39
N VAL A 115 -6.31 -15.55 -6.06
CA VAL A 115 -5.97 -16.14 -4.77
C VAL A 115 -5.09 -17.37 -4.96
N PHE A 116 -4.27 -17.66 -3.98
CA PHE A 116 -3.52 -18.91 -3.87
C PHE A 116 -4.34 -19.97 -3.12
N SER A 117 -4.18 -21.22 -3.51
CA SER A 117 -4.47 -22.33 -2.61
C SER A 117 -3.48 -22.30 -1.44
N HIS A 118 -3.75 -23.06 -0.37
CA HIS A 118 -2.79 -23.16 0.74
C HIS A 118 -1.44 -23.74 0.26
N ASP A 119 -1.47 -24.75 -0.57
CA ASP A 119 -0.26 -25.37 -1.15
C ASP A 119 0.53 -24.36 -2.01
N GLU A 120 -0.11 -23.65 -2.93
CA GLU A 120 0.55 -22.63 -3.75
C GLU A 120 1.20 -21.53 -2.91
N ALA A 121 0.48 -21.02 -1.89
CA ALA A 121 1.01 -20.00 -0.99
C ALA A 121 2.25 -20.52 -0.25
N THR A 122 2.19 -21.74 0.27
CA THR A 122 3.27 -22.37 1.03
C THR A 122 4.50 -22.60 0.14
N ARG A 123 4.34 -23.14 -1.06
CA ARG A 123 5.44 -23.35 -2.01
C ARG A 123 6.15 -22.05 -2.36
N VAL A 124 5.40 -20.98 -2.71
CA VAL A 124 5.99 -19.66 -3.00
C VAL A 124 6.75 -19.12 -1.79
N ILE A 125 6.19 -19.24 -0.58
CA ILE A 125 6.84 -18.77 0.65
C ILE A 125 8.13 -19.55 0.94
N GLN A 126 8.17 -20.84 0.67
CA GLN A 126 9.35 -21.70 0.90
C GLN A 126 10.52 -21.35 -0.03
N GLN A 127 10.28 -20.79 -1.22
CA GLN A 127 11.30 -20.31 -2.14
C GLN A 127 11.96 -18.98 -1.71
N LEU A 128 11.42 -18.33 -0.70
CA LEU A 128 11.93 -17.03 -0.26
C LEU A 128 12.95 -17.19 0.87
N ASP A 129 14.06 -16.46 0.76
CA ASP A 129 15.02 -16.30 1.85
C ASP A 129 14.53 -15.32 2.91
N GLN A 130 15.12 -15.39 4.11
CA GLN A 130 14.92 -14.35 5.12
C GLN A 130 15.55 -13.02 4.68
N PRO A 131 14.94 -11.87 5.02
CA PRO A 131 13.70 -11.68 5.78
C PRO A 131 12.41 -11.69 4.92
N PHE A 132 12.51 -11.94 3.61
CA PHE A 132 11.36 -11.90 2.69
C PHE A 132 10.35 -13.01 2.99
N LYS A 133 10.85 -14.18 3.39
CA LYS A 133 10.02 -15.33 3.81
C LYS A 133 9.11 -14.95 4.96
N LEU A 134 9.67 -14.45 6.06
CA LEU A 134 8.90 -14.05 7.24
C LEU A 134 7.92 -12.91 6.94
N ALA A 135 8.32 -11.91 6.14
CA ALA A 135 7.43 -10.84 5.72
C ALA A 135 6.24 -11.37 4.91
N THR A 136 6.46 -12.35 4.02
CA THR A 136 5.41 -12.95 3.20
C THR A 136 4.51 -13.86 4.05
N GLN A 137 5.08 -14.60 5.00
CA GLN A 137 4.31 -15.39 5.98
C GLN A 137 3.37 -14.50 6.81
N LEU A 138 3.81 -13.32 7.25
CA LEU A 138 2.94 -12.36 7.94
C LEU A 138 1.84 -11.79 7.04
N MET A 139 2.12 -11.52 5.77
CA MET A 139 1.07 -11.10 4.82
C MET A 139 0.02 -12.18 4.61
N TYR A 140 0.42 -13.45 4.56
CA TYR A 140 -0.47 -14.59 4.40
C TYR A 140 -1.16 -14.98 5.70
N GLY A 141 -0.43 -15.03 6.83
CA GLY A 141 -0.96 -15.53 8.11
C GLY A 141 -1.70 -14.48 8.96
N ALA A 142 -1.46 -13.17 8.71
CA ALA A 142 -2.09 -12.06 9.45
C ALA A 142 -2.83 -11.07 8.55
N GLY A 143 -2.88 -11.31 7.26
CA GLY A 143 -3.61 -10.48 6.29
C GLY A 143 -3.05 -9.07 6.10
N LEU A 144 -1.75 -8.85 6.31
CA LEU A 144 -1.14 -7.53 6.22
C LEU A 144 -1.02 -7.04 4.77
N ARG A 145 -1.18 -5.72 4.56
CA ARG A 145 -0.73 -5.08 3.32
C ARG A 145 0.79 -5.02 3.30
N VAL A 146 1.41 -5.04 2.12
CA VAL A 146 2.88 -5.00 2.01
C VAL A 146 3.50 -3.85 2.80
N ASN A 147 2.98 -2.63 2.66
CA ASN A 147 3.49 -1.47 3.40
C ASN A 147 3.16 -1.51 4.90
N GLU A 148 2.08 -2.15 5.33
CA GLU A 148 1.80 -2.39 6.74
C GLU A 148 2.83 -3.36 7.32
N CYS A 149 3.10 -4.46 6.63
CA CYS A 149 4.07 -5.45 7.04
C CYS A 149 5.49 -4.86 7.14
N LEU A 150 5.97 -4.20 6.09
CA LEU A 150 7.33 -3.66 6.04
C LEU A 150 7.55 -2.51 7.03
N ARG A 151 6.51 -1.79 7.41
CA ARG A 151 6.57 -0.69 8.39
C ARG A 151 6.35 -1.13 9.84
N LEU A 152 6.14 -2.42 10.10
CA LEU A 152 6.08 -2.94 11.47
C LEU A 152 7.34 -2.57 12.23
N ARG A 153 7.18 -2.18 13.47
CA ARG A 153 8.25 -1.94 14.42
C ARG A 153 8.30 -3.06 15.45
N VAL A 154 9.43 -3.21 16.11
CA VAL A 154 9.58 -4.23 17.15
C VAL A 154 8.44 -4.17 18.18
N LYS A 155 8.05 -2.98 18.62
CA LYS A 155 6.95 -2.76 19.58
C LYS A 155 5.55 -3.08 19.06
N ASP A 156 5.39 -3.31 17.77
CA ASP A 156 4.08 -3.59 17.18
C ASP A 156 3.73 -5.09 17.24
N ILE A 157 4.68 -5.92 17.69
CA ILE A 157 4.48 -7.35 17.94
C ILE A 157 4.21 -7.55 19.43
N ASP A 158 2.98 -7.92 19.73
CA ASP A 158 2.53 -8.23 21.09
C ASP A 158 2.45 -9.76 21.26
N PHE A 159 3.53 -10.34 21.80
CA PHE A 159 3.61 -11.78 22.05
C PHE A 159 2.69 -12.26 23.18
N SER A 160 2.40 -11.39 24.15
CA SER A 160 1.52 -11.75 25.28
C SER A 160 0.05 -11.76 24.87
N GLY A 161 -0.35 -10.80 24.03
CA GLY A 161 -1.70 -10.73 23.51
C GLY A 161 -1.93 -11.53 22.22
N ASN A 162 -0.92 -12.24 21.70
CA ASN A 162 -0.97 -12.96 20.41
C ASN A 162 -1.52 -12.08 19.26
N GLN A 163 -1.06 -10.83 19.17
CA GLN A 163 -1.57 -9.87 18.22
C GLN A 163 -0.48 -9.00 17.60
N ILE A 164 -0.78 -8.48 16.41
CA ILE A 164 0.05 -7.49 15.71
C ILE A 164 -0.73 -6.18 15.67
N ILE A 165 -0.09 -5.09 16.09
CA ILE A 165 -0.68 -3.76 16.11
C ILE A 165 -0.28 -3.02 14.83
N ILE A 166 -1.24 -2.72 13.98
CA ILE A 166 -1.01 -1.97 12.75
C ILE A 166 -1.38 -0.51 13.00
N ARG A 167 -0.36 0.36 12.95
CA ARG A 167 -0.51 1.79 13.20
C ARG A 167 -0.70 2.56 11.91
N ALA A 168 -1.56 3.60 11.96
CA ALA A 168 -1.84 4.48 10.83
C ALA A 168 -2.11 3.73 9.51
N GLY A 169 -2.94 2.69 9.58
CA GLY A 169 -3.40 1.95 8.41
C GLY A 169 -4.12 2.85 7.40
N LYS A 170 -4.74 2.27 6.38
CA LYS A 170 -5.50 3.03 5.37
C LYS A 170 -6.57 3.90 6.07
N GLY A 171 -6.48 5.23 5.89
CA GLY A 171 -7.36 6.19 6.56
C GLY A 171 -6.90 6.60 7.96
N GLY A 172 -5.65 6.32 8.37
CA GLY A 172 -5.08 6.77 9.64
C GLY A 172 -5.58 6.03 10.89
N LYS A 173 -6.37 4.95 10.73
CA LYS A 173 -6.91 4.17 11.85
C LYS A 173 -5.97 3.04 12.23
N ASP A 174 -5.74 2.89 13.53
CA ASP A 174 -5.03 1.73 14.09
C ASP A 174 -5.98 0.52 14.10
N ARG A 175 -5.42 -0.66 13.90
CA ARG A 175 -6.13 -1.94 14.08
C ARG A 175 -5.22 -3.00 14.65
N ARG A 176 -5.82 -4.06 15.14
CA ARG A 176 -5.13 -5.27 15.57
C ARG A 176 -5.45 -6.42 14.62
N THR A 177 -4.51 -7.33 14.45
CA THR A 177 -4.72 -8.58 13.74
C THR A 177 -4.02 -9.71 14.48
N ILE A 178 -4.29 -10.94 14.10
CA ILE A 178 -3.72 -12.14 14.73
C ILE A 178 -2.20 -12.20 14.50
N LEU A 179 -1.50 -12.67 15.52
CA LEU A 179 -0.11 -13.12 15.43
C LEU A 179 -0.12 -14.64 15.25
N PRO A 180 0.30 -15.20 14.10
CA PRO A 180 0.34 -16.63 13.94
C PRO A 180 1.33 -17.27 14.92
N GLU A 181 0.88 -18.25 15.71
CA GLU A 181 1.71 -18.92 16.71
C GLU A 181 2.94 -19.57 16.10
N SER A 182 2.81 -20.16 14.91
CA SER A 182 3.90 -20.78 14.17
C SER A 182 5.05 -19.81 13.80
N LEU A 183 4.81 -18.49 13.87
CA LEU A 183 5.82 -17.47 13.53
C LEU A 183 6.49 -16.87 14.77
N ILE A 184 6.11 -17.25 15.98
CA ILE A 184 6.63 -16.64 17.22
C ILE A 184 8.15 -16.81 17.31
N ILE A 185 8.67 -18.01 17.02
CA ILE A 185 10.11 -18.30 17.08
C ILE A 185 10.86 -17.47 16.05
N ASP A 186 10.40 -17.44 14.79
CA ASP A 186 11.04 -16.69 13.71
C ASP A 186 11.01 -15.18 13.97
N LEU A 187 9.91 -14.67 14.53
CA LEU A 187 9.79 -13.27 14.92
C LEU A 187 10.75 -12.89 16.05
N ARG A 188 10.92 -13.74 17.05
CA ARG A 188 11.91 -13.53 18.11
C ARG A 188 13.33 -13.51 17.56
N GLN A 189 13.66 -14.42 16.65
CA GLN A 189 14.96 -14.43 15.97
C GLN A 189 15.16 -13.18 15.12
N GLN A 190 14.14 -12.74 14.38
CA GLN A 190 14.19 -11.51 13.60
C GLN A 190 14.44 -10.29 14.50
N ILE A 191 13.80 -10.22 15.68
CA ILE A 191 14.05 -9.14 16.64
C ILE A 191 15.50 -9.15 17.15
N ILE A 192 16.09 -10.31 17.41
CA ILE A 192 17.50 -10.43 17.77
C ILE A 192 18.41 -9.92 16.65
N ILE A 193 18.11 -10.24 15.41
CA ILE A 193 18.85 -9.72 14.24
C ILE A 193 18.74 -8.19 14.16
N VAL A 194 17.54 -7.64 14.35
CA VAL A 194 17.32 -6.19 14.38
C VAL A 194 18.10 -5.52 15.49
N GLN A 195 18.13 -6.13 16.68
CA GLN A 195 18.85 -5.65 17.86
C GLN A 195 20.35 -5.57 17.58
N LYS A 196 20.96 -6.65 17.07
CA LYS A 196 22.37 -6.68 16.70
C LYS A 196 22.71 -5.60 15.67
N LEU A 197 21.89 -5.48 14.64
CA LEU A 197 22.08 -4.47 13.59
C LEU A 197 21.95 -3.04 14.14
N HIS A 198 21.05 -2.82 15.08
CA HIS A 198 20.86 -1.54 15.74
C HIS A 198 22.05 -1.18 16.65
N GLU A 199 22.62 -2.16 17.34
CA GLU A 199 23.83 -1.98 18.16
C GLU A 199 25.02 -1.58 17.29
N LEU A 200 25.27 -2.26 16.18
CA LEU A 200 26.30 -1.89 15.20
C LEU A 200 26.07 -0.47 14.65
N ASP A 201 24.83 -0.12 14.31
CA ASP A 201 24.52 1.24 13.85
C ASP A 201 24.84 2.29 14.95
N LYS A 202 24.62 1.99 16.23
CA LYS A 202 24.95 2.89 17.34
C LYS A 202 26.44 3.05 17.55
N GLU A 203 27.20 1.98 17.45
CA GLU A 203 28.68 1.99 17.55
C GLU A 203 29.30 2.88 16.47
N GLU A 204 28.70 2.93 15.28
CA GLU A 204 29.11 3.80 14.18
C GLU A 204 28.53 5.23 14.26
N GLY A 205 27.87 5.60 15.38
CA GLY A 205 27.31 6.93 15.61
C GLY A 205 25.91 7.17 15.02
N PHE A 206 25.26 6.11 14.50
CA PHE A 206 23.91 6.16 13.94
C PHE A 206 22.87 5.58 14.91
N GLY A 207 21.89 4.82 14.41
CA GLY A 207 20.90 4.11 15.23
C GLY A 207 19.59 4.88 15.40
N GLU A 208 19.44 6.05 14.81
CA GLU A 208 18.14 6.72 14.75
C GLU A 208 17.26 6.13 13.65
N VAL A 209 15.98 5.94 13.98
CA VAL A 209 14.94 5.59 13.02
C VAL A 209 14.02 6.78 12.80
N TYR A 210 13.44 6.89 11.60
CA TYR A 210 12.40 7.89 11.33
C TYR A 210 11.22 7.71 12.28
N MET A 211 10.77 8.78 12.90
CA MET A 211 9.55 8.86 13.69
C MET A 211 8.57 9.88 13.10
N PRO A 212 7.25 9.68 13.23
CA PRO A 212 6.26 10.70 12.88
C PRO A 212 6.56 12.02 13.62
N HIS A 213 6.46 13.13 12.90
CA HIS A 213 6.95 14.45 13.34
C HIS A 213 6.54 14.83 14.78
N ARG A 214 5.26 14.71 15.14
CA ARG A 214 4.78 15.03 16.50
C ARG A 214 5.35 14.10 17.57
N LEU A 215 5.56 12.83 17.23
CA LEU A 215 6.13 11.86 18.16
C LEU A 215 7.64 12.06 18.31
N ALA A 216 8.33 12.45 17.23
CA ALA A 216 9.75 12.79 17.28
C ALA A 216 10.02 13.99 18.19
N GLN A 217 9.13 15.00 18.17
CA GLN A 217 9.23 16.17 19.06
C GLN A 217 8.90 15.80 20.51
N LYS A 218 7.86 15.00 20.75
CA LYS A 218 7.44 14.63 22.11
C LYS A 218 8.40 13.63 22.78
N TYR A 219 9.00 12.73 22.01
CA TYR A 219 9.83 11.66 22.50
C TYR A 219 11.13 11.53 21.67
N PRO A 220 12.04 12.53 21.70
CA PRO A 220 13.21 12.56 20.80
C PRO A 220 14.16 11.37 21.02
N GLN A 221 14.33 10.90 22.26
CA GLN A 221 15.18 9.76 22.56
C GLN A 221 14.65 8.42 22.06
N GLN A 222 13.34 8.32 21.82
CA GLN A 222 12.72 7.08 21.33
C GLN A 222 13.14 6.73 19.91
N ALA A 223 13.62 7.67 19.12
CA ALA A 223 14.17 7.40 17.79
C ALA A 223 15.37 6.43 17.83
N ARG A 224 16.10 6.38 18.97
CA ARG A 224 17.23 5.47 19.22
C ARG A 224 16.85 4.21 19.99
N SER A 225 15.58 4.04 20.35
CA SER A 225 15.12 2.86 21.07
C SER A 225 14.94 1.68 20.11
N ILE A 226 15.32 0.48 20.55
CA ILE A 226 15.10 -0.77 19.83
C ILE A 226 13.62 -1.01 19.52
N THR A 227 12.74 -0.60 20.43
CA THR A 227 11.29 -0.77 20.27
C THR A 227 10.72 -0.03 19.06
N TRP A 228 11.38 1.05 18.64
CA TRP A 228 10.97 1.85 17.49
C TRP A 228 11.65 1.44 16.18
N GLN A 229 12.68 0.59 16.21
CA GLN A 229 13.31 0.09 14.99
C GLN A 229 12.32 -0.72 14.15
N PHE A 230 12.51 -0.68 12.83
CA PHE A 230 11.69 -1.49 11.94
C PHE A 230 12.00 -2.97 12.12
N LEU A 231 10.95 -3.81 12.10
CA LEU A 231 11.08 -5.27 12.17
C LEU A 231 11.80 -5.84 10.93
N PHE A 232 11.62 -5.19 9.79
CA PHE A 232 12.27 -5.52 8.52
C PHE A 232 13.14 -4.35 8.05
N PRO A 233 14.31 -4.14 8.66
CA PRO A 233 15.21 -3.06 8.28
C PRO A 233 15.84 -3.29 6.91
N SER A 234 16.16 -2.21 6.22
CA SER A 234 17.00 -2.25 5.01
C SER A 234 18.40 -2.74 5.34
N SER A 235 19.05 -3.41 4.38
CA SER A 235 20.44 -3.87 4.53
C SER A 235 21.45 -2.71 4.63
N PHE A 236 21.10 -1.52 4.16
CA PHE A 236 21.95 -0.33 4.19
C PHE A 236 21.22 0.87 4.78
N ARG A 237 22.02 1.81 5.30
CA ARG A 237 21.54 3.13 5.73
C ARG A 237 21.46 4.06 4.52
N SER A 238 20.58 5.04 4.61
CA SER A 238 20.43 6.07 3.58
C SER A 238 20.14 7.41 4.23
N LYS A 239 20.49 8.48 3.52
CA LYS A 239 20.15 9.84 3.92
C LYS A 239 18.63 10.00 3.89
N ASP A 240 18.03 10.42 5.01
CA ASP A 240 16.61 10.76 5.07
C ASP A 240 16.41 12.13 4.38
N PRO A 241 15.75 12.18 3.23
CA PRO A 241 15.63 13.44 2.49
C PRO A 241 14.79 14.52 3.20
N ARG A 242 14.13 14.16 4.32
CA ARG A 242 13.34 15.11 5.13
C ARG A 242 14.23 15.92 6.10
N SER A 243 15.35 15.34 6.52
CA SER A 243 16.16 15.88 7.60
C SER A 243 17.66 15.78 7.37
N ASP A 244 18.09 15.26 6.23
CA ASP A 244 19.49 14.98 5.90
C ASP A 244 20.20 14.00 6.85
N VAL A 245 19.52 13.49 7.87
CA VAL A 245 20.07 12.52 8.83
C VAL A 245 20.19 11.15 8.17
N ILE A 246 21.33 10.48 8.37
CA ILE A 246 21.53 9.11 7.89
C ILE A 246 20.81 8.16 8.83
N ARG A 247 19.88 7.38 8.28
CA ARG A 247 19.05 6.41 9.02
C ARG A 247 18.94 5.09 8.28
N ARG A 248 18.61 4.04 9.03
CA ARG A 248 18.19 2.76 8.46
C ARG A 248 16.66 2.77 8.31
N HIS A 249 16.20 2.67 7.08
CA HIS A 249 14.77 2.60 6.76
C HIS A 249 14.28 1.14 6.75
N HIS A 250 13.02 0.91 6.52
CA HIS A 250 12.49 -0.45 6.30
C HIS A 250 12.88 -0.97 4.91
N LEU A 251 12.76 -2.28 4.74
CA LEU A 251 12.95 -2.98 3.47
C LEU A 251 12.07 -2.33 2.37
N TYR A 252 12.61 -2.24 1.16
CA TYR A 252 11.88 -1.67 0.03
C TYR A 252 10.85 -2.66 -0.52
N ASP A 253 9.60 -2.21 -0.69
CA ASP A 253 8.49 -3.05 -1.15
C ASP A 253 8.69 -3.61 -2.56
N GLY A 254 9.33 -2.86 -3.45
CA GLY A 254 9.68 -3.33 -4.80
C GLY A 254 10.64 -4.52 -4.79
N THR A 255 11.55 -4.61 -3.80
CA THR A 255 12.44 -5.76 -3.64
C THR A 255 11.65 -7.00 -3.27
N LEU A 256 10.74 -6.90 -2.29
CA LEU A 256 9.88 -8.02 -1.90
C LEU A 256 8.98 -8.47 -3.07
N GLN A 257 8.39 -7.52 -3.81
CA GLN A 257 7.56 -7.85 -4.97
C GLN A 257 8.35 -8.58 -6.07
N ARG A 258 9.61 -8.17 -6.31
CA ARG A 258 10.51 -8.86 -7.26
C ARG A 258 10.80 -10.27 -6.80
N LYS A 259 11.16 -10.48 -5.52
CA LYS A 259 11.43 -11.80 -4.94
C LYS A 259 10.23 -12.74 -5.04
N ILE A 260 9.03 -12.24 -4.77
CA ILE A 260 7.79 -13.03 -4.95
C ILE A 260 7.59 -13.41 -6.42
N LYS A 261 7.86 -12.52 -7.37
CA LYS A 261 7.77 -12.87 -8.80
C LYS A 261 8.77 -13.93 -9.21
N GLU A 262 10.02 -13.85 -8.73
CA GLU A 262 11.05 -14.88 -8.95
C GLU A 262 10.58 -16.23 -8.40
N ALA A 263 10.02 -16.26 -7.18
CA ALA A 263 9.48 -17.47 -6.54
C ALA A 263 8.29 -18.08 -7.32
N LEU A 264 7.40 -17.25 -7.85
CA LEU A 264 6.26 -17.71 -8.68
C LEU A 264 6.74 -18.40 -9.95
N VAL A 265 7.77 -17.87 -10.59
CA VAL A 265 8.37 -18.46 -11.79
C VAL A 265 9.03 -19.81 -11.43
N ALA A 266 9.80 -19.87 -10.35
CA ALA A 266 10.46 -21.10 -9.89
C ALA A 266 9.45 -22.22 -9.61
N GLU A 267 8.31 -21.87 -8.99
CA GLU A 267 7.22 -22.81 -8.66
C GLU A 267 6.27 -23.09 -9.83
N LYS A 268 6.52 -22.53 -11.01
CA LYS A 268 5.66 -22.68 -12.21
C LYS A 268 4.20 -22.29 -11.94
N ILE A 269 3.98 -21.27 -11.08
CA ILE A 269 2.65 -20.74 -10.80
C ILE A 269 2.36 -19.59 -11.75
N TYR A 270 1.52 -19.85 -12.76
CA TYR A 270 1.22 -18.89 -13.85
C TYR A 270 0.09 -17.92 -13.52
N LYS A 271 -0.21 -17.73 -12.22
CA LYS A 271 -1.20 -16.75 -11.77
C LYS A 271 -0.61 -15.33 -11.77
N HIS A 272 -1.39 -14.35 -12.19
CA HIS A 272 -1.05 -12.92 -12.06
C HIS A 272 -1.11 -12.51 -10.57
N ALA A 273 -0.11 -12.94 -9.81
CA ALA A 273 -0.07 -12.77 -8.36
C ALA A 273 0.95 -11.70 -7.93
N SER A 274 0.74 -11.16 -6.74
CA SER A 274 1.57 -10.12 -6.12
C SER A 274 1.52 -10.24 -4.59
N CYS A 275 2.20 -9.36 -3.87
CA CYS A 275 2.08 -9.27 -2.42
C CYS A 275 0.61 -9.21 -1.95
N HIS A 276 -0.27 -8.55 -2.68
CA HIS A 276 -1.69 -8.46 -2.32
C HIS A 276 -2.44 -9.78 -2.45
N THR A 277 -1.96 -10.69 -3.28
CA THR A 277 -2.55 -12.02 -3.44
C THR A 277 -2.48 -12.83 -2.15
N PHE A 278 -1.41 -12.73 -1.37
CA PHE A 278 -1.31 -13.38 -0.06
C PHE A 278 -2.40 -12.91 0.92
N ARG A 279 -2.64 -11.60 0.95
CA ARG A 279 -3.71 -11.04 1.78
C ARG A 279 -5.11 -11.43 1.25
N HIS A 280 -5.31 -11.51 -0.06
CA HIS A 280 -6.56 -12.02 -0.64
C HIS A 280 -6.76 -13.48 -0.26
N SER A 281 -5.69 -14.28 -0.32
CA SER A 281 -5.73 -15.69 0.08
C SER A 281 -6.01 -15.86 1.58
N PHE A 282 -5.43 -15.04 2.46
CA PHE A 282 -5.78 -15.01 3.89
C PHE A 282 -7.28 -14.81 4.10
N ALA A 283 -7.86 -13.78 3.48
CA ALA A 283 -9.29 -13.50 3.60
C ALA A 283 -10.15 -14.68 3.13
N THR A 284 -9.81 -15.24 1.98
CA THR A 284 -10.53 -16.37 1.40
C THR A 284 -10.41 -17.62 2.25
N GLN A 285 -9.23 -17.92 2.78
CA GLN A 285 -9.01 -19.10 3.65
C GLN A 285 -9.83 -18.99 4.94
N LEU A 286 -9.85 -17.81 5.59
CA LEU A 286 -10.67 -17.61 6.79
C LEU A 286 -12.16 -17.80 6.50
N LEU A 287 -12.67 -17.21 5.45
CA LEU A 287 -14.06 -17.38 5.06
C LEU A 287 -14.37 -18.85 4.70
N SER A 288 -13.47 -19.54 4.00
CA SER A 288 -13.60 -20.99 3.70
C SER A 288 -13.58 -21.87 4.95
N ALA A 289 -12.90 -21.42 5.99
CA ALA A 289 -12.88 -22.07 7.30
C ALA A 289 -14.12 -21.76 8.17
N GLY A 290 -15.07 -20.96 7.66
CA GLY A 290 -16.33 -20.64 8.33
C GLY A 290 -16.31 -19.41 9.22
N TYR A 291 -15.23 -18.63 9.25
CA TYR A 291 -15.22 -17.36 9.98
C TYR A 291 -16.16 -16.36 9.31
N ASP A 292 -16.87 -15.59 10.13
CA ASP A 292 -17.83 -14.61 9.64
C ASP A 292 -17.14 -13.43 8.92
N ILE A 293 -17.87 -12.81 7.99
CA ILE A 293 -17.34 -11.75 7.13
C ILE A 293 -16.97 -10.47 7.92
N ARG A 294 -17.61 -10.21 9.07
CA ARG A 294 -17.31 -9.03 9.90
C ARG A 294 -15.98 -9.21 10.62
N THR A 295 -15.74 -10.39 11.18
CA THR A 295 -14.43 -10.74 11.76
C THR A 295 -13.32 -10.58 10.71
N VAL A 296 -13.51 -11.12 9.51
CA VAL A 296 -12.53 -10.96 8.42
C VAL A 296 -12.37 -9.49 8.00
N GLN A 297 -13.45 -8.72 7.94
CA GLN A 297 -13.42 -7.28 7.66
C GLN A 297 -12.57 -6.53 8.69
N GLU A 298 -12.75 -6.78 9.98
CA GLU A 298 -12.02 -6.15 11.08
C GLU A 298 -10.53 -6.49 11.02
N LEU A 299 -10.17 -7.76 10.91
CA LEU A 299 -8.78 -8.22 10.78
C LEU A 299 -8.09 -7.55 9.59
N LEU A 300 -8.78 -7.41 8.46
CA LEU A 300 -8.26 -6.74 7.28
C LEU A 300 -8.25 -5.20 7.41
N GLY A 301 -9.04 -4.63 8.31
CA GLY A 301 -9.22 -3.18 8.41
C GLY A 301 -9.84 -2.58 7.14
N HIS A 302 -10.92 -3.19 6.66
CA HIS A 302 -11.72 -2.64 5.58
C HIS A 302 -12.81 -1.72 6.16
N SER A 303 -12.82 -0.46 5.75
CA SER A 303 -13.83 0.52 6.17
C SER A 303 -15.24 0.21 5.64
N ASP A 304 -15.34 -0.53 4.54
CA ASP A 304 -16.59 -0.92 3.89
C ASP A 304 -16.61 -2.45 3.70
N VAL A 305 -17.68 -3.10 4.15
CA VAL A 305 -17.89 -4.54 4.01
C VAL A 305 -17.90 -4.99 2.56
N LYS A 306 -18.37 -4.13 1.64
CA LYS A 306 -18.33 -4.37 0.19
C LYS A 306 -16.94 -4.72 -0.34
N THR A 307 -15.89 -4.23 0.36
CA THR A 307 -14.50 -4.58 0.02
C THR A 307 -14.17 -6.02 0.44
N THR A 308 -14.84 -6.57 1.44
CA THR A 308 -14.67 -7.96 1.91
C THR A 308 -15.59 -8.91 1.17
N GLU A 309 -16.77 -8.47 0.74
CA GLU A 309 -17.72 -9.26 -0.06
C GLU A 309 -17.13 -9.79 -1.39
N ILE A 310 -16.07 -9.13 -1.90
CA ILE A 310 -15.40 -9.63 -3.11
C ILE A 310 -14.78 -11.03 -2.93
N TYR A 311 -14.56 -11.45 -1.70
CA TYR A 311 -14.01 -12.78 -1.39
C TYR A 311 -15.09 -13.87 -1.29
N THR A 312 -16.36 -13.50 -1.10
CA THR A 312 -17.46 -14.48 -1.00
C THR A 312 -17.67 -15.22 -2.32
N HIS A 313 -17.36 -14.59 -3.45
CA HIS A 313 -17.43 -15.25 -4.75
C HIS A 313 -16.41 -16.39 -4.93
N VAL A 314 -15.34 -16.40 -4.13
CA VAL A 314 -14.32 -17.46 -4.19
C VAL A 314 -14.69 -18.66 -3.31
N LEU A 315 -15.61 -18.48 -2.37
CA LEU A 315 -16.10 -19.53 -1.48
C LEU A 315 -16.93 -20.60 -2.21
N ASN A 316 -17.55 -20.25 -3.31
CA ASN A 316 -18.29 -21.17 -4.12
C ASN A 316 -17.31 -22.05 -4.92
N LYS A 317 -16.87 -23.15 -4.30
CA LYS A 317 -16.01 -24.17 -4.93
C LYS A 317 -16.66 -24.62 -6.24
N GLY A 318 -16.05 -24.28 -7.38
CA GLY A 318 -16.51 -24.62 -8.72
C GLY A 318 -17.88 -24.00 -9.06
N GLY A 319 -17.93 -22.97 -9.90
CA GLY A 319 -19.13 -22.40 -10.51
C GLY A 319 -20.41 -22.46 -9.67
N LEU A 320 -20.50 -21.65 -8.59
CA LEU A 320 -21.66 -21.59 -7.68
C LEU A 320 -21.82 -22.78 -6.70
N GLY A 321 -20.77 -23.54 -6.41
CA GLY A 321 -20.82 -24.70 -5.51
C GLY A 321 -21.45 -25.94 -6.15
N VAL A 322 -21.60 -25.94 -7.45
CA VAL A 322 -22.16 -27.05 -8.23
C VAL A 322 -21.03 -28.01 -8.63
N ARG A 323 -21.24 -29.30 -8.45
CA ARG A 323 -20.38 -30.34 -9.03
C ARG A 323 -20.63 -30.47 -10.53
N SER A 324 -19.56 -30.60 -11.29
CA SER A 324 -19.66 -30.90 -12.73
C SER A 324 -20.44 -32.19 -12.94
N PRO A 325 -21.30 -32.26 -13.99
CA PRO A 325 -21.89 -33.54 -14.39
C PRO A 325 -20.84 -34.63 -14.68
N LEU A 326 -19.63 -34.27 -15.11
CA LEU A 326 -18.53 -35.22 -15.33
C LEU A 326 -17.96 -35.81 -14.02
N ASP A 327 -18.15 -35.15 -12.89
CA ASP A 327 -17.62 -35.58 -11.58
C ASP A 327 -18.68 -36.36 -10.78
N ARG A 328 -19.78 -36.77 -11.39
CA ARG A 328 -20.91 -37.49 -10.75
C ARG A 328 -20.83 -39.00 -10.88
N PHE A 329 -19.80 -39.53 -11.53
CA PHE A 329 -19.63 -40.97 -11.75
C PHE A 329 -18.29 -41.46 -11.22
#